data_ea8cadc96796edb5e687d3c831d8dcfe
#
_entry.id   ea8cadc96796edb5e687d3c831d8dcfe
#
_cell.length_a   1.000
_cell.length_b   1.000
_cell.length_c   1.000
_cell.angle_alpha   90.00
_cell.angle_beta   90.00
_cell.angle_gamma   90.00
#
_symmetry.space_group_name_H-M   'P 1'
#
loop_
_entity.id
_entity.type
_entity.pdbx_description
1 polymer ?
#
loop_
_entity_poly.entity_id
_entity_poly.type
_entity_poly.pdbx_seq_one_letter_code
_entity_poly.pdbx_strand_id
1 'polypeptide(L)'
;MTRILCAGLATVDLVYRVDRVPGVDEKAQATAFAVAAGGPAANAAVTAAALGAEVTLVTAVGTHPLGSLIRADLTSFGVRIIDASPDSCAPPPVSAITVLAGTGERTIVSRNAGDVAVAVPDGGLPDADLTLVDGHHPALAVAAARGARRLLVDAGSWRPVFAEILPYAEVVAASAAFRHPAATAPTDAALAAAIDAPHVLVTHGPDPVRWFSGDRSGEVPVPPVTAVDTAGAGDVFHGALAVALAGSADLPDCIAFAAKVAGVRVTHEGPRDWLAAL
;
A
#
# COMPACT_ATOMS: atom_id res chain seq x y z
N MET A 1 16.38 -8.99 13.34
CA MET A 1 15.05 -8.44 13.05
C MET A 1 15.06 -7.99 11.60
N THR A 2 14.05 -8.33 10.83
CA THR A 2 13.94 -7.97 9.42
C THR A 2 13.75 -6.46 9.27
N ARG A 3 14.53 -5.80 8.42
CA ARG A 3 14.45 -4.36 8.16
C ARG A 3 13.72 -4.12 6.83
N ILE A 4 12.67 -3.33 6.87
CA ILE A 4 11.87 -2.97 5.70
C ILE A 4 11.89 -1.46 5.50
N LEU A 5 12.21 -1.03 4.30
CA LEU A 5 12.07 0.33 3.85
C LEU A 5 10.80 0.45 3.01
N CYS A 6 9.88 1.32 3.41
CA CYS A 6 8.77 1.76 2.57
C CYS A 6 9.07 3.16 2.04
N ALA A 7 8.95 3.39 0.74
CA ALA A 7 9.12 4.71 0.14
C ALA A 7 7.89 5.05 -0.72
N GLY A 8 7.08 6.01 -0.27
CA GLY A 8 5.83 6.33 -0.94
C GLY A 8 4.89 7.24 -0.16
N LEU A 9 3.61 7.12 -0.42
CA LEU A 9 2.58 8.03 0.03
C LEU A 9 2.16 7.79 1.48
N ALA A 10 2.10 8.89 2.24
CA ALA A 10 1.31 9.01 3.45
C ALA A 10 0.23 10.09 3.27
N THR A 11 -0.97 9.84 3.77
CA THR A 11 -2.13 10.73 3.73
C THR A 11 -2.71 10.90 5.13
N VAL A 12 -3.62 11.85 5.29
CA VAL A 12 -4.63 11.80 6.35
C VAL A 12 -5.90 11.21 5.75
N ASP A 13 -6.36 10.10 6.29
CA ASP A 13 -7.60 9.47 5.89
C ASP A 13 -8.73 9.86 6.85
N LEU A 14 -9.78 10.46 6.30
CA LEU A 14 -11.05 10.75 6.99
C LEU A 14 -12.04 9.65 6.59
N VAL A 15 -12.28 8.71 7.49
CA VAL A 15 -13.10 7.52 7.21
C VAL A 15 -14.49 7.71 7.83
N TYR A 16 -15.51 7.77 6.99
CA TYR A 16 -16.91 7.84 7.37
C TYR A 16 -17.59 6.51 7.08
N ARG A 17 -18.25 5.95 8.08
CA ARG A 17 -19.12 4.79 7.91
C ARG A 17 -20.57 5.27 7.75
N VAL A 18 -21.22 4.82 6.70
CA VAL A 18 -22.59 5.27 6.35
C VAL A 18 -23.45 4.08 5.92
N ASP A 19 -24.77 4.21 6.10
CA ASP A 19 -25.70 3.20 5.60
C ASP A 19 -25.89 3.28 4.07
N ARG A 20 -25.70 4.47 3.49
CA ARG A 20 -25.72 4.71 2.04
C ARG A 20 -24.80 5.87 1.65
N VAL A 21 -24.26 5.83 0.46
CA VAL A 21 -23.54 6.98 -0.12
C VAL A 21 -24.57 8.06 -0.49
N PRO A 22 -24.38 9.32 -0.05
CA PRO A 22 -25.30 10.41 -0.43
C PRO A 22 -25.24 10.68 -1.93
N GLY A 23 -26.38 10.99 -2.52
CA GLY A 23 -26.48 11.51 -3.87
C GLY A 23 -26.09 12.99 -3.96
N VAL A 24 -26.23 13.59 -5.16
CA VAL A 24 -26.01 15.02 -5.36
C VAL A 24 -26.99 15.83 -4.52
N ASP A 25 -26.47 16.88 -3.85
CA ASP A 25 -27.23 17.76 -2.94
C ASP A 25 -27.86 17.06 -1.71
N GLU A 26 -27.45 15.84 -1.41
CA GLU A 26 -27.89 15.11 -0.22
C GLU A 26 -26.87 15.18 0.93
N LYS A 27 -27.41 15.08 2.15
CA LYS A 27 -26.63 14.86 3.37
C LYS A 27 -26.87 13.45 3.88
N ALA A 28 -25.81 12.72 4.19
CA ALA A 28 -25.88 11.48 4.95
C ALA A 28 -25.29 11.70 6.34
N GLN A 29 -25.89 11.07 7.34
CA GLN A 29 -25.34 11.03 8.68
C GLN A 29 -24.42 9.81 8.77
N ALA A 30 -23.17 10.03 9.18
CA ALA A 30 -22.26 8.91 9.44
C ALA A 30 -22.63 8.20 10.76
N THR A 31 -22.56 6.88 10.75
CA THR A 31 -22.77 6.03 11.94
C THR A 31 -21.47 5.88 12.75
N ALA A 32 -20.31 6.03 12.10
CA ALA A 32 -19.00 6.09 12.74
C ALA A 32 -18.05 6.98 11.94
N PHE A 33 -17.04 7.48 12.62
CA PHE A 33 -15.99 8.33 12.04
C PHE A 33 -14.64 7.98 12.64
N ALA A 34 -13.62 7.90 11.79
CA ALA A 34 -12.23 7.74 12.22
C ALA A 34 -11.30 8.66 11.42
N VAL A 35 -10.21 9.07 12.06
CA VAL A 35 -9.10 9.78 11.42
C VAL A 35 -7.81 9.02 11.70
N ALA A 36 -7.05 8.71 10.67
CA ALA A 36 -5.77 8.01 10.81
C ALA A 36 -4.79 8.46 9.72
N ALA A 37 -3.53 8.13 9.87
CA ALA A 37 -2.62 8.13 8.73
C ALA A 37 -3.06 7.05 7.74
N GLY A 38 -2.98 7.34 6.44
CA GLY A 38 -3.28 6.41 5.37
C GLY A 38 -2.27 6.54 4.24
N GLY A 39 -2.62 6.02 3.08
CA GLY A 39 -1.75 5.91 1.92
C GLY A 39 -1.07 4.55 1.82
N PRO A 40 -0.78 4.06 0.59
CA PRO A 40 -0.34 2.68 0.38
C PRO A 40 0.93 2.35 1.16
N ALA A 41 2.00 3.13 1.00
CA ALA A 41 3.26 2.89 1.71
C ALA A 41 3.12 3.02 3.24
N ALA A 42 2.29 3.95 3.75
CA ALA A 42 2.09 4.12 5.18
C ALA A 42 1.31 2.94 5.80
N ASN A 43 0.24 2.48 5.16
CA ASN A 43 -0.52 1.33 5.62
C ASN A 43 0.30 0.03 5.54
N ALA A 44 1.09 -0.15 4.47
CA ALA A 44 2.01 -1.27 4.35
C ALA A 44 3.09 -1.23 5.46
N ALA A 45 3.61 -0.04 5.78
CA ALA A 45 4.59 0.15 6.86
C ALA A 45 4.03 -0.24 8.23
N VAL A 46 2.81 0.22 8.56
CA VAL A 46 2.12 -0.16 9.81
C VAL A 46 1.91 -1.67 9.88
N THR A 47 1.48 -2.28 8.78
CA THR A 47 1.29 -3.73 8.71
C THR A 47 2.60 -4.49 8.97
N ALA A 48 3.67 -4.10 8.29
CA ALA A 48 4.98 -4.74 8.45
C ALA A 48 5.53 -4.58 9.87
N ALA A 49 5.34 -3.40 10.50
CA ALA A 49 5.74 -3.16 11.88
C ALA A 49 4.93 -4.03 12.87
N ALA A 50 3.63 -4.13 12.69
CA ALA A 50 2.77 -5.00 13.51
C ALA A 50 3.14 -6.49 13.39
N LEU A 51 3.69 -6.91 12.26
CA LEU A 51 4.22 -8.26 12.02
C LEU A 51 5.67 -8.44 12.53
N GLY A 52 6.21 -7.46 13.26
CA GLY A 52 7.50 -7.56 13.96
C GLY A 52 8.72 -7.15 13.14
N ALA A 53 8.57 -6.50 12.00
CA ALA A 53 9.68 -5.92 11.25
C ALA A 53 10.13 -4.57 11.86
N GLU A 54 11.41 -4.23 11.69
CA GLU A 54 11.91 -2.87 11.88
C GLU A 54 11.63 -2.07 10.61
N VAL A 55 10.73 -1.08 10.69
CA VAL A 55 10.21 -0.39 9.51
C VAL A 55 10.61 1.08 9.51
N THR A 56 11.15 1.52 8.38
CA THR A 56 11.33 2.93 8.07
C THR A 56 10.44 3.32 6.88
N LEU A 57 9.63 4.35 7.05
CA LEU A 57 8.85 4.97 5.97
C LEU A 57 9.52 6.29 5.56
N VAL A 58 9.85 6.43 4.29
CA VAL A 58 10.29 7.69 3.68
C VAL A 58 9.13 8.27 2.88
N THR A 59 8.66 9.43 3.29
CA THR A 59 7.46 10.06 2.73
C THR A 59 7.48 11.58 2.95
N ALA A 60 6.55 12.31 2.37
CA ALA A 60 6.40 13.74 2.58
C ALA A 60 5.32 14.03 3.64
N VAL A 61 5.71 14.65 4.74
CA VAL A 61 4.79 14.97 5.86
C VAL A 61 4.73 16.48 6.13
N GLY A 62 5.87 17.16 6.16
CA GLY A 62 5.98 18.59 6.40
C GLY A 62 5.62 19.05 7.82
N THR A 63 5.48 20.35 8.00
CA THR A 63 5.23 21.01 9.31
C THR A 63 3.76 21.35 9.57
N HIS A 64 2.86 21.09 8.61
CA HIS A 64 1.43 21.35 8.76
C HIS A 64 0.85 20.52 9.94
N PRO A 65 -0.17 21.00 10.68
CA PRO A 65 -0.80 20.24 11.77
C PRO A 65 -1.29 18.83 11.38
N LEU A 66 -1.79 18.65 10.16
CA LEU A 66 -2.16 17.33 9.63
C LEU A 66 -0.93 16.41 9.46
N GLY A 67 0.25 16.97 9.19
CA GLY A 67 1.49 16.21 9.18
C GLY A 67 1.87 15.69 10.58
N SER A 68 1.62 16.50 11.62
CA SER A 68 1.81 16.06 12.99
C SER A 68 0.91 14.88 13.37
N LEU A 69 -0.33 14.86 12.84
CA LEU A 69 -1.24 13.73 13.00
C LEU A 69 -0.66 12.46 12.36
N ILE A 70 -0.18 12.55 11.11
CA ILE A 70 0.45 11.42 10.41
C ILE A 70 1.63 10.87 11.23
N ARG A 71 2.51 11.76 11.73
CA ARG A 71 3.66 11.34 12.54
C ARG A 71 3.23 10.64 13.82
N ALA A 72 2.27 11.20 14.55
CA ALA A 72 1.80 10.64 15.81
C ALA A 72 1.18 9.26 15.60
N ASP A 73 0.32 9.10 14.60
CA ASP A 73 -0.32 7.82 14.27
C ASP A 73 0.74 6.77 13.92
N LEU A 74 1.56 7.00 12.92
CA LEU A 74 2.54 6.02 12.44
C LEU A 74 3.59 5.65 13.50
N THR A 75 4.06 6.63 14.28
CA THR A 75 5.04 6.38 15.35
C THR A 75 4.43 5.53 16.46
N SER A 76 3.13 5.70 16.77
CA SER A 76 2.44 4.88 17.77
C SER A 76 2.38 3.40 17.41
N PHE A 77 2.47 3.09 16.11
CA PHE A 77 2.54 1.71 15.58
C PHE A 77 3.97 1.25 15.25
N GLY A 78 4.99 1.93 15.77
CA GLY A 78 6.38 1.50 15.64
C GLY A 78 7.05 1.82 14.30
N VAL A 79 6.43 2.64 13.45
CA VAL A 79 7.02 3.07 12.18
C VAL A 79 7.96 4.26 12.38
N ARG A 80 9.22 4.12 12.01
CA ARG A 80 10.16 5.24 11.93
C ARG A 80 9.92 6.04 10.66
N ILE A 81 9.81 7.36 10.77
CA ILE A 81 9.56 8.25 9.63
C ILE A 81 10.81 9.05 9.29
N ILE A 82 11.16 9.08 8.01
CA ILE A 82 12.07 10.03 7.41
C ILE A 82 11.26 10.93 6.50
N ASP A 83 11.21 12.22 6.84
CA ASP A 83 10.44 13.19 6.09
C ASP A 83 11.25 13.75 4.92
N ALA A 84 10.75 13.55 3.73
CA ALA A 84 11.35 14.04 2.48
C ALA A 84 10.91 15.48 2.13
N SER A 85 10.15 16.14 3.00
CA SER A 85 9.71 17.55 2.85
C SER A 85 9.62 18.25 4.20
N PRO A 86 10.69 18.22 5.04
CA PRO A 86 10.62 18.63 6.45
C PRO A 86 10.23 20.11 6.64
N ASP A 87 10.54 20.98 5.69
CA ASP A 87 10.27 22.42 5.75
C ASP A 87 8.96 22.82 5.05
N SER A 88 8.23 21.87 4.46
CA SER A 88 6.96 22.16 3.80
C SER A 88 5.88 22.52 4.83
N CYS A 89 5.29 23.71 4.69
CA CYS A 89 4.11 24.11 5.47
C CYS A 89 2.78 23.78 4.77
N ALA A 90 2.82 23.22 3.55
CA ALA A 90 1.62 22.82 2.83
C ALA A 90 0.95 21.62 3.53
N PRO A 91 -0.40 21.52 3.50
CA PRO A 91 -1.08 20.36 4.04
C PRO A 91 -0.66 19.09 3.27
N PRO A 92 -0.41 17.98 3.97
CA PRO A 92 -0.23 16.69 3.32
C PRO A 92 -1.52 16.27 2.60
N PRO A 93 -1.47 15.27 1.72
CA PRO A 93 -2.66 14.74 1.07
C PRO A 93 -3.70 14.28 2.10
N VAL A 94 -4.98 14.50 1.76
CA VAL A 94 -6.13 14.07 2.54
C VAL A 94 -7.02 13.21 1.65
N SER A 95 -7.48 12.07 2.17
CA SER A 95 -8.47 11.22 1.53
C SER A 95 -9.77 11.24 2.32
N ALA A 96 -10.90 11.50 1.66
CA ALA A 96 -12.23 11.29 2.21
C ALA A 96 -12.70 9.89 1.78
N ILE A 97 -12.90 9.02 2.75
CA ILE A 97 -13.27 7.62 2.53
C ILE A 97 -14.66 7.38 3.12
N THR A 98 -15.55 6.88 2.29
CA THR A 98 -16.89 6.47 2.72
C THR A 98 -16.97 4.96 2.64
N VAL A 99 -17.30 4.30 3.77
CA VAL A 99 -17.47 2.85 3.88
C VAL A 99 -18.94 2.54 4.10
N LEU A 100 -19.51 1.67 3.27
CA LEU A 100 -20.88 1.19 3.42
C LEU A 100 -20.99 0.17 4.55
N ALA A 101 -21.84 0.44 5.53
CA ALA A 101 -21.98 -0.39 6.72
C ALA A 101 -22.45 -1.83 6.39
N GLY A 102 -23.27 -2.01 5.34
CA GLY A 102 -23.83 -3.32 5.00
C GLY A 102 -22.89 -4.23 4.20
N THR A 103 -21.95 -3.68 3.43
CA THR A 103 -21.11 -4.45 2.49
C THR A 103 -19.61 -4.27 2.72
N GLY A 104 -19.19 -3.23 3.48
CA GLY A 104 -17.79 -2.86 3.62
C GLY A 104 -17.16 -2.25 2.35
N GLU A 105 -17.94 -2.07 1.29
CA GLU A 105 -17.50 -1.40 0.07
C GLU A 105 -17.14 0.06 0.35
N ARG A 106 -16.19 0.60 -0.40
CA ARG A 106 -15.69 1.96 -0.18
C ARG A 106 -15.75 2.83 -1.41
N THR A 107 -15.95 4.10 -1.18
CA THR A 107 -15.75 5.18 -2.15
C THR A 107 -14.70 6.13 -1.61
N ILE A 108 -13.73 6.53 -2.44
CA ILE A 108 -12.60 7.36 -2.03
C ILE A 108 -12.52 8.59 -2.91
N VAL A 109 -12.40 9.75 -2.29
CA VAL A 109 -12.01 11.00 -2.94
C VAL A 109 -10.66 11.40 -2.36
N SER A 110 -9.61 11.38 -3.17
CA SER A 110 -8.26 11.70 -2.74
C SER A 110 -7.54 12.55 -3.80
N ARG A 111 -6.70 13.44 -3.32
CA ARG A 111 -5.76 14.18 -4.18
C ARG A 111 -4.46 13.41 -4.42
N ASN A 112 -4.27 12.28 -3.73
CA ASN A 112 -3.00 11.51 -3.71
C ASN A 112 -1.80 12.43 -3.38
N ALA A 113 -0.62 12.17 -3.94
CA ALA A 113 0.56 13.00 -3.75
C ALA A 113 0.41 14.42 -4.35
N GLY A 114 -0.58 14.64 -5.24
CA GLY A 114 -0.74 15.89 -5.97
C GLY A 114 0.51 16.21 -6.81
N ASP A 115 0.80 17.51 -6.94
CA ASP A 115 1.97 18.02 -7.69
C ASP A 115 3.15 18.36 -6.76
N VAL A 116 3.17 17.83 -5.52
CA VAL A 116 4.24 18.14 -4.56
C VAL A 116 5.51 17.43 -5.00
N ALA A 117 6.49 18.22 -5.42
CA ALA A 117 7.84 17.71 -5.68
C ALA A 117 8.48 17.31 -4.35
N VAL A 118 8.88 16.05 -4.27
CA VAL A 118 9.55 15.47 -3.11
C VAL A 118 10.94 15.04 -3.52
N ALA A 119 11.96 15.52 -2.80
CA ALA A 119 13.35 15.18 -3.04
C ALA A 119 13.78 13.99 -2.16
N VAL A 120 14.83 13.32 -2.60
CA VAL A 120 15.52 12.35 -1.74
C VAL A 120 16.14 13.11 -0.56
N PRO A 121 15.96 12.65 0.70
CA PRO A 121 16.58 13.29 1.86
C PRO A 121 18.12 13.36 1.73
N ASP A 122 18.74 14.43 2.21
CA ASP A 122 20.21 14.65 2.12
C ASP A 122 21.03 13.50 2.69
N GLY A 123 20.51 12.79 3.70
CA GLY A 123 21.12 11.59 4.28
C GLY A 123 20.96 10.32 3.43
N GLY A 124 20.31 10.40 2.28
CA GLY A 124 19.95 9.26 1.44
C GLY A 124 18.87 8.39 2.05
N LEU A 125 18.68 7.21 1.46
CA LEU A 125 17.72 6.22 1.93
C LEU A 125 18.43 5.16 2.78
N PRO A 126 17.83 4.71 3.91
CA PRO A 126 18.45 3.69 4.75
C PRO A 126 18.51 2.33 4.03
N ASP A 127 19.52 1.56 4.38
CA ASP A 127 19.67 0.18 3.92
C ASP A 127 18.62 -0.73 4.58
N ALA A 128 18.03 -1.63 3.80
CA ALA A 128 17.00 -2.56 4.24
C ALA A 128 17.17 -3.94 3.60
N ASP A 129 16.55 -4.95 4.21
CA ASP A 129 16.55 -6.31 3.68
C ASP A 129 15.56 -6.44 2.50
N LEU A 130 14.47 -5.63 2.53
CA LEU A 130 13.52 -5.46 1.44
C LEU A 130 13.03 -4.02 1.40
N THR A 131 12.88 -3.48 0.19
CA THR A 131 12.30 -2.16 -0.07
C THR A 131 10.94 -2.31 -0.77
N LEU A 132 9.93 -1.57 -0.30
CA LEU A 132 8.60 -1.47 -0.91
C LEU A 132 8.40 -0.05 -1.44
N VAL A 133 7.92 0.09 -2.69
CA VAL A 133 7.58 1.37 -3.31
C VAL A 133 6.19 1.34 -3.93
N ASP A 134 5.44 2.45 -3.82
CA ASP A 134 4.10 2.62 -4.40
C ASP A 134 4.03 3.59 -5.60
N GLY A 135 5.18 4.19 -5.97
CA GLY A 135 5.29 5.08 -7.11
C GLY A 135 4.60 6.45 -6.98
N HIS A 136 4.08 6.82 -5.81
CA HIS A 136 3.41 8.11 -5.61
C HIS A 136 4.36 9.32 -5.55
N HIS A 137 5.60 9.11 -5.11
CA HIS A 137 6.66 10.11 -5.09
C HIS A 137 7.77 9.67 -6.05
N PRO A 138 7.75 10.13 -7.32
CA PRO A 138 8.63 9.59 -8.37
C PRO A 138 10.12 9.61 -8.02
N ALA A 139 10.64 10.73 -7.51
CA ALA A 139 12.05 10.86 -7.15
C ALA A 139 12.45 9.86 -6.05
N LEU A 140 11.61 9.70 -5.01
CA LEU A 140 11.85 8.72 -3.94
C LEU A 140 11.76 7.29 -4.47
N ALA A 141 10.75 6.99 -5.29
CA ALA A 141 10.54 5.66 -5.86
C ALA A 141 11.74 5.22 -6.71
N VAL A 142 12.26 6.11 -7.57
CA VAL A 142 13.44 5.82 -8.40
C VAL A 142 14.70 5.64 -7.54
N ALA A 143 14.92 6.52 -6.55
CA ALA A 143 16.07 6.38 -5.66
C ALA A 143 16.00 5.10 -4.83
N ALA A 144 14.82 4.77 -4.29
CA ALA A 144 14.57 3.55 -3.53
C ALA A 144 14.77 2.30 -4.39
N ALA A 145 14.25 2.29 -5.62
CA ALA A 145 14.39 1.17 -6.54
C ALA A 145 15.86 0.90 -6.89
N ARG A 146 16.62 1.96 -7.19
CA ARG A 146 18.06 1.84 -7.54
C ARG A 146 18.94 1.40 -6.37
N GLY A 147 18.57 1.76 -5.14
CA GLY A 147 19.32 1.40 -3.93
C GLY A 147 18.87 0.09 -3.27
N ALA A 148 17.75 -0.49 -3.71
CA ALA A 148 17.19 -1.67 -3.09
C ALA A 148 18.05 -2.92 -3.30
N ARG A 149 18.23 -3.72 -2.25
CA ARG A 149 18.78 -5.08 -2.37
C ARG A 149 17.74 -6.02 -2.95
N ARG A 150 16.49 -5.88 -2.53
CA ARG A 150 15.31 -6.59 -2.99
C ARG A 150 14.17 -5.57 -3.08
N LEU A 151 13.48 -5.51 -4.20
CA LEU A 151 12.43 -4.52 -4.44
C LEU A 151 11.07 -5.20 -4.65
N LEU A 152 10.10 -4.81 -3.82
CA LEU A 152 8.68 -5.06 -4.02
C LEU A 152 8.02 -3.77 -4.51
N VAL A 153 7.30 -3.86 -5.62
CA VAL A 153 6.52 -2.74 -6.17
C VAL A 153 5.04 -2.97 -5.92
N ASP A 154 4.40 -2.03 -5.23
CA ASP A 154 2.94 -1.94 -5.14
C ASP A 154 2.42 -1.23 -6.40
N ALA A 155 1.80 -2.00 -7.30
CA ALA A 155 1.28 -1.54 -8.57
C ALA A 155 -0.26 -1.41 -8.55
N GLY A 156 -0.78 -0.46 -7.79
CA GLY A 156 -2.23 -0.20 -7.69
C GLY A 156 -2.83 0.41 -8.95
N SER A 157 -2.22 1.47 -9.50
CA SER A 157 -2.62 2.14 -10.73
C SER A 157 -1.40 2.62 -11.49
N TRP A 158 -1.43 2.56 -12.82
CA TRP A 158 -0.30 2.98 -13.64
C TRP A 158 0.08 4.45 -13.41
N ARG A 159 1.38 4.68 -13.25
CA ARG A 159 2.04 6.00 -13.22
C ARG A 159 3.29 5.95 -14.09
N PRO A 160 3.68 7.06 -14.74
CA PRO A 160 4.88 7.07 -15.60
C PRO A 160 6.16 6.55 -14.94
N VAL A 161 6.33 6.79 -13.63
CA VAL A 161 7.49 6.34 -12.86
C VAL A 161 7.65 4.81 -12.84
N PHE A 162 6.57 4.06 -13.04
CA PHE A 162 6.68 2.59 -13.12
C PHE A 162 7.58 2.13 -14.26
N ALA A 163 7.64 2.87 -15.39
CA ALA A 163 8.57 2.56 -16.47
C ALA A 163 10.05 2.62 -16.02
N GLU A 164 10.35 3.44 -15.00
CA GLU A 164 11.71 3.59 -14.47
C GLU A 164 12.03 2.60 -13.35
N ILE A 165 11.05 2.18 -12.56
CA ILE A 165 11.29 1.35 -11.36
C ILE A 165 11.06 -0.14 -11.58
N LEU A 166 10.15 -0.53 -12.49
CA LEU A 166 9.86 -1.94 -12.77
C LEU A 166 11.11 -2.76 -13.16
N PRO A 167 12.08 -2.23 -13.93
CA PRO A 167 13.30 -2.98 -14.25
C PRO A 167 14.17 -3.39 -13.05
N TYR A 168 13.96 -2.78 -11.88
CA TYR A 168 14.66 -3.13 -10.63
C TYR A 168 13.85 -4.06 -9.74
N ALA A 169 12.58 -4.30 -10.06
CA ALA A 169 11.69 -5.06 -9.21
C ALA A 169 12.05 -6.56 -9.19
N GLU A 170 12.15 -7.13 -7.99
CA GLU A 170 12.14 -8.58 -7.82
C GLU A 170 10.70 -9.11 -7.87
N VAL A 171 9.79 -8.39 -7.20
CA VAL A 171 8.36 -8.73 -7.15
C VAL A 171 7.53 -7.51 -7.48
N VAL A 172 6.57 -7.65 -8.38
CA VAL A 172 5.54 -6.66 -8.66
C VAL A 172 4.19 -7.22 -8.24
N ALA A 173 3.54 -6.60 -7.27
CA ALA A 173 2.20 -6.98 -6.84
C ALA A 173 1.20 -5.95 -7.39
N ALA A 174 0.50 -6.34 -8.45
CA ALA A 174 -0.45 -5.51 -9.16
C ALA A 174 -1.89 -5.77 -8.70
N SER A 175 -2.71 -4.73 -8.68
CA SER A 175 -4.15 -4.89 -8.55
C SER A 175 -4.78 -5.29 -9.90
N ALA A 176 -5.96 -5.93 -9.88
CA ALA A 176 -6.75 -6.20 -11.08
C ALA A 176 -7.10 -4.93 -11.89
N ALA A 177 -6.99 -3.74 -11.28
CA ALA A 177 -7.22 -2.45 -11.95
C ALA A 177 -5.96 -1.88 -12.61
N PHE A 178 -4.78 -2.42 -12.33
CA PHE A 178 -3.53 -1.95 -12.93
C PHE A 178 -3.52 -2.21 -14.44
N ARG A 179 -3.08 -1.20 -15.22
CA ARG A 179 -3.02 -1.29 -16.69
C ARG A 179 -1.64 -0.84 -17.16
N HIS A 180 -0.79 -1.81 -17.54
CA HIS A 180 0.50 -1.50 -18.14
C HIS A 180 0.30 -1.09 -19.60
N PRO A 181 0.89 0.06 -20.07
CA PRO A 181 0.67 0.55 -21.44
C PRO A 181 1.08 -0.42 -22.56
N ALA A 182 2.06 -1.29 -22.29
CA ALA A 182 2.54 -2.28 -23.25
C ALA A 182 1.79 -3.63 -23.15
N ALA A 183 0.82 -3.79 -22.26
CA ALA A 183 0.05 -5.03 -22.21
C ALA A 183 -0.82 -5.19 -23.46
N THR A 184 -0.66 -6.32 -24.15
CA THR A 184 -1.32 -6.57 -25.44
C THR A 184 -2.76 -7.04 -25.33
N ALA A 185 -3.18 -7.44 -24.12
CA ALA A 185 -4.54 -7.90 -23.83
C ALA A 185 -4.90 -7.58 -22.36
N PRO A 186 -6.18 -7.49 -21.99
CA PRO A 186 -6.62 -7.26 -20.61
C PRO A 186 -6.62 -8.57 -19.77
N THR A 187 -5.53 -9.33 -19.84
CA THR A 187 -5.33 -10.58 -19.07
C THR A 187 -4.13 -10.46 -18.16
N ASP A 188 -4.14 -11.19 -17.04
CA ASP A 188 -3.03 -11.19 -16.10
C ASP A 188 -1.73 -11.71 -16.73
N ALA A 189 -1.81 -12.68 -17.62
CA ALA A 189 -0.64 -13.19 -18.33
C ALA A 189 -0.02 -12.14 -19.27
N ALA A 190 -0.85 -11.36 -19.99
CA ALA A 190 -0.37 -10.27 -20.82
C ALA A 190 0.19 -9.11 -20.00
N LEU A 191 -0.41 -8.86 -18.83
CA LEU A 191 0.11 -7.89 -17.87
C LEU A 191 1.48 -8.33 -17.32
N ALA A 192 1.60 -9.58 -16.88
CA ALA A 192 2.85 -10.12 -16.36
C ALA A 192 3.97 -10.09 -17.42
N ALA A 193 3.66 -10.45 -18.65
CA ALA A 193 4.62 -10.37 -19.76
C ALA A 193 5.05 -8.93 -20.07
N ALA A 194 4.15 -7.95 -19.91
CA ALA A 194 4.48 -6.54 -20.13
C ALA A 194 5.31 -5.91 -19.01
N ILE A 195 5.16 -6.41 -17.76
CA ILE A 195 5.92 -5.94 -16.61
C ILE A 195 7.36 -6.46 -16.65
N ASP A 196 7.58 -7.66 -17.15
CA ASP A 196 8.90 -8.31 -17.31
C ASP A 196 9.75 -8.34 -16.02
N ALA A 197 9.11 -8.58 -14.88
CA ALA A 197 9.79 -8.78 -13.60
C ALA A 197 9.91 -10.28 -13.26
N PRO A 198 10.91 -10.70 -12.44
CA PRO A 198 11.07 -12.11 -12.01
C PRO A 198 9.78 -12.71 -11.44
N HIS A 199 9.03 -11.93 -10.68
CA HIS A 199 7.78 -12.35 -10.08
C HIS A 199 6.71 -11.27 -10.25
N VAL A 200 5.56 -11.64 -10.81
CA VAL A 200 4.39 -10.76 -10.94
C VAL A 200 3.20 -11.41 -10.27
N LEU A 201 2.55 -10.68 -9.39
CA LEU A 201 1.32 -11.08 -8.70
C LEU A 201 0.18 -10.19 -9.18
N VAL A 202 -1.03 -10.74 -9.31
CA VAL A 202 -2.24 -9.97 -9.60
C VAL A 202 -3.31 -10.34 -8.57
N THR A 203 -3.75 -9.34 -7.79
CA THR A 203 -4.78 -9.51 -6.77
C THR A 203 -6.16 -9.16 -7.31
N HIS A 204 -7.17 -9.98 -6.99
CA HIS A 204 -8.55 -9.86 -7.46
C HIS A 204 -9.55 -9.75 -6.30
N GLY A 205 -9.17 -9.10 -5.19
CA GLY A 205 -10.02 -8.99 -4.01
C GLY A 205 -10.24 -10.36 -3.36
N PRO A 206 -11.50 -10.87 -3.30
CA PRO A 206 -11.80 -12.18 -2.70
C PRO A 206 -11.41 -13.39 -3.57
N ASP A 207 -11.14 -13.16 -4.87
CA ASP A 207 -10.77 -14.22 -5.79
C ASP A 207 -9.28 -14.60 -5.62
N PRO A 208 -8.84 -15.77 -6.12
CA PRO A 208 -7.46 -16.22 -5.99
C PRO A 208 -6.44 -15.20 -6.54
N VAL A 209 -5.33 -15.05 -5.83
CA VAL A 209 -4.18 -14.27 -6.31
C VAL A 209 -3.46 -15.08 -7.38
N ARG A 210 -3.33 -14.51 -8.57
CA ARG A 210 -2.55 -15.11 -9.66
C ARG A 210 -1.09 -14.71 -9.55
N TRP A 211 -0.19 -15.64 -9.82
CA TRP A 211 1.25 -15.34 -9.83
C TRP A 211 1.93 -15.93 -11.07
N PHE A 212 2.99 -15.24 -11.50
CA PHE A 212 3.83 -15.57 -12.65
C PHE A 212 5.29 -15.44 -12.22
N SER A 213 6.11 -16.44 -12.56
CA SER A 213 7.52 -16.51 -12.13
C SER A 213 8.32 -17.29 -13.18
N GLY A 214 8.93 -16.58 -14.13
CA GLY A 214 9.53 -17.20 -15.32
C GLY A 214 8.48 -18.01 -16.11
N ASP A 215 8.77 -19.26 -16.38
CA ASP A 215 7.86 -20.18 -17.09
C ASP A 215 6.77 -20.79 -16.19
N ARG A 216 6.77 -20.47 -14.91
CA ARG A 216 5.82 -20.99 -13.92
C ARG A 216 4.74 -19.95 -13.63
N SER A 217 3.53 -20.43 -13.48
CA SER A 217 2.40 -19.63 -13.01
C SER A 217 1.47 -20.49 -12.15
N GLY A 218 0.62 -19.83 -11.38
CA GLY A 218 -0.36 -20.52 -10.55
C GLY A 218 -1.31 -19.55 -9.87
N GLU A 219 -2.12 -20.10 -9.00
CA GLU A 219 -3.10 -19.36 -8.21
C GLU A 219 -2.95 -19.73 -6.74
N VAL A 220 -3.11 -18.75 -5.86
CA VAL A 220 -3.17 -18.95 -4.41
C VAL A 220 -4.56 -18.53 -3.96
N PRO A 221 -5.35 -19.43 -3.34
CA PRO A 221 -6.68 -19.09 -2.89
C PRO A 221 -6.66 -18.06 -1.77
N VAL A 222 -7.62 -17.13 -1.80
CA VAL A 222 -7.87 -16.18 -0.70
C VAL A 222 -8.82 -16.84 0.28
N PRO A 223 -8.51 -16.87 1.59
CA PRO A 223 -9.42 -17.41 2.60
C PRO A 223 -10.77 -16.69 2.57
N PRO A 224 -11.89 -17.41 2.55
CA PRO A 224 -13.21 -16.80 2.55
C PRO A 224 -13.48 -16.13 3.91
N VAL A 225 -13.84 -14.86 3.88
CA VAL A 225 -14.20 -14.07 5.08
C VAL A 225 -15.40 -13.18 4.79
N THR A 226 -16.14 -12.81 5.83
CA THR A 226 -17.17 -11.79 5.72
C THR A 226 -16.54 -10.42 5.92
N ALA A 227 -16.42 -9.66 4.83
CA ALA A 227 -15.83 -8.33 4.88
C ALA A 227 -16.81 -7.33 5.52
N VAL A 228 -16.30 -6.49 6.41
CA VAL A 228 -17.02 -5.36 7.02
C VAL A 228 -16.41 -4.01 6.64
N ASP A 229 -15.13 -3.99 6.24
CA ASP A 229 -14.41 -2.80 5.77
C ASP A 229 -13.24 -3.20 4.88
N THR A 230 -13.32 -2.90 3.58
CA THR A 230 -12.31 -3.26 2.59
C THR A 230 -11.24 -2.18 2.36
N ALA A 231 -11.31 -1.05 3.07
CA ALA A 231 -10.33 0.03 2.92
C ALA A 231 -8.92 -0.44 3.35
N GLY A 232 -7.90 -0.20 2.53
CA GLY A 232 -6.51 -0.55 2.82
C GLY A 232 -6.17 -2.05 2.77
N ALA A 233 -7.08 -2.93 2.33
CA ALA A 233 -6.80 -4.37 2.24
C ALA A 233 -5.61 -4.69 1.32
N GLY A 234 -5.46 -3.98 0.21
CA GLY A 234 -4.32 -4.10 -0.69
C GLY A 234 -3.02 -3.68 -0.02
N ASP A 235 -3.04 -2.56 0.70
CA ASP A 235 -1.85 -2.05 1.39
C ASP A 235 -1.39 -3.03 2.49
N VAL A 236 -2.35 -3.60 3.22
CA VAL A 236 -2.09 -4.65 4.23
C VAL A 236 -1.51 -5.90 3.57
N PHE A 237 -2.04 -6.32 2.42
CA PHE A 237 -1.48 -7.41 1.63
C PHE A 237 -0.02 -7.11 1.27
N HIS A 238 0.30 -5.92 0.75
CA HIS A 238 1.65 -5.53 0.37
C HIS A 238 2.61 -5.48 1.57
N GLY A 239 2.18 -4.94 2.71
CA GLY A 239 2.97 -4.91 3.94
C GLY A 239 3.30 -6.31 4.48
N ALA A 240 2.31 -7.21 4.51
CA ALA A 240 2.49 -8.60 4.92
C ALA A 240 3.36 -9.38 3.91
N LEU A 241 3.16 -9.16 2.62
CA LEU A 241 3.97 -9.73 1.56
C LEU A 241 5.44 -9.32 1.69
N ALA A 242 5.71 -8.05 2.00
CA ALA A 242 7.07 -7.55 2.23
C ALA A 242 7.77 -8.29 3.36
N VAL A 243 7.08 -8.53 4.48
CA VAL A 243 7.63 -9.29 5.62
C VAL A 243 7.91 -10.74 5.23
N ALA A 244 6.97 -11.40 4.55
CA ALA A 244 7.11 -12.80 4.14
C ALA A 244 8.24 -12.98 3.12
N LEU A 245 8.33 -12.10 2.12
CA LEU A 245 9.41 -12.10 1.12
C LEU A 245 10.78 -11.86 1.73
N ALA A 246 10.89 -10.98 2.73
CA ALA A 246 12.16 -10.75 3.42
C ALA A 246 12.64 -11.98 4.22
N GLY A 247 11.76 -12.93 4.49
CA GLY A 247 12.09 -14.27 4.97
C GLY A 247 12.58 -15.18 3.84
N SER A 248 12.59 -16.50 4.10
CA SER A 248 13.07 -17.53 3.15
C SER A 248 11.94 -18.42 2.60
N ALA A 249 10.68 -17.99 2.71
CA ALA A 249 9.54 -18.78 2.25
C ALA A 249 9.39 -18.75 0.72
N ASP A 250 8.79 -19.79 0.15
CA ASP A 250 8.44 -19.81 -1.26
C ASP A 250 7.37 -18.77 -1.60
N LEU A 251 7.36 -18.31 -2.86
CA LEU A 251 6.46 -17.26 -3.30
C LEU A 251 4.97 -17.56 -3.04
N PRO A 252 4.43 -18.77 -3.33
CA PRO A 252 3.05 -19.11 -2.98
C PRO A 252 2.74 -19.00 -1.48
N ASP A 253 3.67 -19.38 -0.61
CA ASP A 253 3.52 -19.29 0.83
C ASP A 253 3.51 -17.83 1.30
N CYS A 254 4.36 -16.98 0.70
CA CYS A 254 4.35 -15.54 0.94
C CYS A 254 3.00 -14.92 0.56
N ILE A 255 2.45 -15.32 -0.58
CA ILE A 255 1.13 -14.86 -1.06
C ILE A 255 0.03 -15.33 -0.11
N ALA A 256 0.03 -16.59 0.29
CA ALA A 256 -0.97 -17.16 1.20
C ALA A 256 -0.95 -16.45 2.57
N PHE A 257 0.24 -16.17 3.10
CA PHE A 257 0.40 -15.39 4.33
C PHE A 257 -0.17 -13.98 4.18
N ALA A 258 0.19 -13.27 3.11
CA ALA A 258 -0.29 -11.93 2.85
C ALA A 258 -1.83 -11.87 2.68
N ALA A 259 -2.41 -12.83 1.97
CA ALA A 259 -3.85 -12.95 1.80
C ALA A 259 -4.56 -13.20 3.14
N LYS A 260 -3.98 -14.03 4.03
CA LYS A 260 -4.52 -14.27 5.37
C LYS A 260 -4.52 -12.99 6.21
N VAL A 261 -3.43 -12.23 6.23
CA VAL A 261 -3.33 -10.97 6.98
C VAL A 261 -4.32 -9.92 6.43
N ALA A 262 -4.43 -9.79 5.10
CA ALA A 262 -5.43 -8.94 4.47
C ALA A 262 -6.87 -9.38 4.81
N GLY A 263 -7.11 -10.68 4.93
CA GLY A 263 -8.38 -11.25 5.41
C GLY A 263 -8.72 -10.79 6.83
N VAL A 264 -7.75 -10.75 7.74
CA VAL A 264 -7.94 -10.20 9.10
C VAL A 264 -8.35 -8.72 9.01
N ARG A 265 -7.66 -7.92 8.17
CA ARG A 265 -8.00 -6.50 8.00
C ARG A 265 -9.45 -6.28 7.62
N VAL A 266 -9.96 -6.99 6.64
CA VAL A 266 -11.31 -6.75 6.09
C VAL A 266 -12.44 -7.21 7.02
N THR A 267 -12.17 -8.01 8.04
CA THR A 267 -13.14 -8.45 9.04
C THR A 267 -13.33 -7.47 10.21
N HIS A 268 -12.56 -6.37 10.24
CA HIS A 268 -12.62 -5.37 11.31
C HIS A 268 -12.97 -4.00 10.75
N GLU A 269 -13.74 -3.24 11.52
CA GLU A 269 -14.06 -1.84 11.21
C GLU A 269 -12.89 -0.92 11.56
N GLY A 270 -12.78 0.18 10.83
CA GLY A 270 -11.81 1.22 11.10
C GLY A 270 -10.36 0.90 10.69
N PRO A 271 -9.50 1.90 10.64
CA PRO A 271 -8.19 1.79 10.01
C PRO A 271 -7.17 0.96 10.82
N ARG A 272 -7.34 0.76 12.14
CA ARG A 272 -6.31 0.18 13.02
C ARG A 272 -6.78 -0.94 13.95
N ASP A 273 -8.09 -1.13 14.17
CA ASP A 273 -8.62 -2.06 15.18
C ASP A 273 -8.23 -3.52 14.90
N TRP A 274 -8.06 -3.88 13.64
CA TRP A 274 -7.65 -5.21 13.19
C TRP A 274 -6.23 -5.60 13.64
N LEU A 275 -5.37 -4.63 13.98
CA LEU A 275 -4.00 -4.90 14.42
C LEU A 275 -3.94 -5.71 15.73
N ALA A 276 -4.95 -5.57 16.59
CA ALA A 276 -5.05 -6.35 17.82
C ALA A 276 -5.40 -7.84 17.59
N ALA A 277 -5.77 -8.20 16.36
CA ALA A 277 -6.09 -9.57 15.96
C ALA A 277 -4.94 -10.30 15.23
N LEU A 278 -3.79 -9.65 15.06
CA LEU A 278 -2.56 -10.24 14.55
C LEU A 278 -1.80 -10.92 15.69
#